data_9afc5ff4bd1904a6e2d48ae5a78539a0
#
_entry.id   9afc5ff4bd1904a6e2d48ae5a78539a0
#
_cell.length_a   1.000
_cell.length_b   1.000
_cell.length_c   1.000
_cell.angle_alpha   90.00
_cell.angle_beta   90.00
_cell.angle_gamma   90.00
#
_symmetry.space_group_name_H-M   'P 1'
#
loop_
_entity.id
_entity.type
_entity.pdbx_description
1 polymer ?
#
loop_
_entity_poly.entity_id
_entity_poly.type
_entity_poly.pdbx_seq_one_letter_code
_entity_poly.pdbx_strand_id
1 'polypeptide(L)'
;MRKLILVVIAALFAVPALAVAGSTPSPADTAAAVKQCSTMQTAAGLSSFKLTFGTNANRSNAFGKCVSKQAHLNALTRGNAAKQCASARTADPVGFAATYGKGAKRANAFGNCVSTTTKTAEAAQVQATVNAAKQCLTERKGGIAAFNAKYGTGASKTNAFGKCVSGKVKQSGP
;
A
#
# COMPACT_ATOMS: atom_id res chain seq x y z
N MET A 1 57.56 25.17 11.65
CA MET A 1 56.54 24.18 11.96
C MET A 1 55.18 24.90 12.11
N ARG A 2 54.38 24.96 11.01
CA ARG A 2 53.05 25.62 11.00
C ARG A 2 52.00 24.54 11.26
N LYS A 3 51.33 24.62 12.41
CA LYS A 3 50.20 23.76 12.77
C LYS A 3 48.94 24.24 12.01
N LEU A 4 48.47 23.47 11.03
CA LEU A 4 47.18 23.65 10.37
C LEU A 4 46.10 23.13 11.29
N ILE A 5 45.25 24.01 11.82
CA ILE A 5 44.05 23.66 12.56
C ILE A 5 42.94 23.46 11.53
N LEU A 6 42.54 22.19 11.32
CA LEU A 6 41.38 21.81 10.53
C LEU A 6 40.12 22.04 11.39
N VAL A 7 39.37 23.11 11.10
CA VAL A 7 38.03 23.33 11.66
C VAL A 7 37.05 22.51 10.84
N VAL A 8 36.57 21.39 11.40
CA VAL A 8 35.49 20.60 10.85
C VAL A 8 34.19 21.27 11.26
N ILE A 9 33.54 21.97 10.32
CA ILE A 9 32.20 22.51 10.52
C ILE A 9 31.24 21.36 10.28
N ALA A 10 30.73 20.75 11.35
CA ALA A 10 29.62 19.81 11.29
C ALA A 10 28.30 20.60 11.03
N ALA A 11 27.91 20.68 9.77
CA ALA A 11 26.60 21.19 9.40
C ALA A 11 25.52 20.17 9.83
N LEU A 12 24.89 20.42 10.97
CA LEU A 12 23.67 19.72 11.40
C LEU A 12 22.54 20.09 10.44
N PHE A 13 22.30 19.23 9.44
CA PHE A 13 21.07 19.26 8.67
C PHE A 13 19.94 18.82 9.58
N ALA A 14 19.24 19.78 10.20
CA ALA A 14 17.94 19.55 10.79
C ALA A 14 16.98 19.19 9.65
N VAL A 15 16.78 17.90 9.40
CA VAL A 15 15.71 17.41 8.54
C VAL A 15 14.41 17.70 9.30
N PRO A 16 13.53 18.60 8.82
CA PRO A 16 12.25 18.76 9.45
C PRO A 16 11.53 17.41 9.36
N ALA A 17 11.21 16.83 10.50
CA ALA A 17 10.30 15.71 10.60
C ALA A 17 8.94 16.20 10.05
N LEU A 18 8.71 15.97 8.76
CA LEU A 18 7.39 16.14 8.16
C LEU A 18 6.50 15.11 8.86
N ALA A 19 5.75 15.59 9.85
CA ALA A 19 4.66 14.84 10.43
C ALA A 19 3.84 14.31 9.25
N VAL A 20 3.85 12.99 9.07
CA VAL A 20 2.94 12.31 8.16
C VAL A 20 1.56 12.45 8.80
N ALA A 21 0.90 13.59 8.58
CA ALA A 21 -0.51 13.72 8.83
C ALA A 21 -1.16 12.58 8.07
N GLY A 22 -1.78 11.65 8.80
CA GLY A 22 -2.43 10.49 8.22
C GLY A 22 -3.32 10.98 7.09
N SER A 23 -2.98 10.60 5.85
CA SER A 23 -3.70 11.08 4.68
C SER A 23 -5.12 10.54 4.77
N THR A 24 -6.06 11.45 5.03
CA THR A 24 -7.48 11.09 4.97
C THR A 24 -7.84 10.67 3.55
N PRO A 25 -8.57 9.57 3.39
CA PRO A 25 -9.02 9.13 2.06
C PRO A 25 -9.85 10.20 1.37
N SER A 26 -9.53 10.52 0.14
CA SER A 26 -10.36 11.37 -0.72
C SER A 26 -11.51 10.57 -1.33
N PRO A 27 -12.54 11.21 -1.91
CA PRO A 27 -13.56 10.53 -2.70
C PRO A 27 -12.98 9.67 -3.84
N ALA A 28 -11.88 10.12 -4.46
CA ALA A 28 -11.18 9.37 -5.49
C ALA A 28 -10.52 8.09 -4.94
N ASP A 29 -9.89 8.17 -3.76
CA ASP A 29 -9.30 7.00 -3.09
C ASP A 29 -10.39 5.97 -2.73
N THR A 30 -11.57 6.44 -2.32
CA THR A 30 -12.72 5.58 -2.02
C THR A 30 -13.28 4.93 -3.29
N ALA A 31 -13.44 5.67 -4.37
CA ALA A 31 -13.90 5.13 -5.65
C ALA A 31 -12.94 4.08 -6.22
N ALA A 32 -11.63 4.32 -6.12
CA ALA A 32 -10.61 3.34 -6.48
C ALA A 32 -10.71 2.09 -5.59
N ALA A 33 -10.88 2.25 -4.27
CA ALA A 33 -11.04 1.16 -3.32
C ALA A 33 -12.24 0.26 -3.63
N VAL A 34 -13.37 0.82 -4.04
CA VAL A 34 -14.56 0.04 -4.46
C VAL A 34 -14.20 -0.88 -5.63
N LYS A 35 -13.55 -0.35 -6.67
CA LYS A 35 -13.11 -1.14 -7.84
C LYS A 35 -12.11 -2.24 -7.44
N GLN A 36 -11.11 -1.91 -6.62
CA GLN A 36 -10.12 -2.85 -6.12
C GLN A 36 -10.77 -3.98 -5.32
N CYS A 37 -11.71 -3.67 -4.43
CA CYS A 37 -12.41 -4.67 -3.63
C CYS A 37 -13.31 -5.59 -4.48
N SER A 38 -13.97 -5.07 -5.52
CA SER A 38 -14.69 -5.88 -6.51
C SER A 38 -13.73 -6.83 -7.24
N THR A 39 -12.58 -6.33 -7.69
CA THR A 39 -11.54 -7.16 -8.34
C THR A 39 -11.03 -8.25 -7.41
N MET A 40 -10.70 -7.92 -6.16
CA MET A 40 -10.24 -8.89 -5.17
C MET A 40 -11.31 -9.95 -4.85
N GLN A 41 -12.57 -9.54 -4.75
CA GLN A 41 -13.70 -10.46 -4.50
C GLN A 41 -13.84 -11.48 -5.63
N THR A 42 -13.77 -11.03 -6.88
CA THR A 42 -13.86 -11.91 -8.07
C THR A 42 -12.63 -12.81 -8.16
N ALA A 43 -11.41 -12.25 -8.03
CA ALA A 43 -10.17 -12.98 -8.27
C ALA A 43 -9.80 -13.98 -7.16
N ALA A 44 -10.13 -13.69 -5.89
CA ALA A 44 -9.89 -14.57 -4.76
C ALA A 44 -11.08 -15.50 -4.44
N GLY A 45 -12.26 -15.21 -5.00
CA GLY A 45 -13.52 -15.87 -4.70
C GLY A 45 -14.17 -15.33 -3.42
N LEU A 46 -15.51 -15.36 -3.40
CA LEU A 46 -16.32 -14.76 -2.33
C LEU A 46 -15.96 -15.29 -0.94
N SER A 47 -15.75 -16.60 -0.79
CA SER A 47 -15.42 -17.22 0.51
C SER A 47 -14.10 -16.71 1.05
N SER A 48 -13.03 -16.69 0.23
CA SER A 48 -11.71 -16.17 0.62
C SER A 48 -11.76 -14.67 0.92
N PHE A 49 -12.51 -13.92 0.14
CA PHE A 49 -12.72 -12.50 0.36
C PHE A 49 -13.40 -12.22 1.71
N LYS A 50 -14.49 -12.93 2.02
CA LYS A 50 -15.18 -12.85 3.31
C LYS A 50 -14.26 -13.23 4.48
N LEU A 51 -13.44 -14.27 4.32
CA LEU A 51 -12.46 -14.68 5.33
C LEU A 51 -11.37 -13.64 5.55
N THR A 52 -10.96 -12.91 4.50
CA THR A 52 -9.92 -11.89 4.57
C THR A 52 -10.39 -10.62 5.26
N PHE A 53 -11.57 -10.14 4.92
CA PHE A 53 -12.04 -8.80 5.31
C PHE A 53 -13.20 -8.80 6.31
N GLY A 54 -14.01 -9.83 6.36
CA GLY A 54 -15.17 -9.89 7.24
C GLY A 54 -14.79 -10.06 8.70
N THR A 55 -15.39 -9.24 9.56
CA THR A 55 -15.11 -9.20 11.00
C THR A 55 -16.29 -9.62 11.88
N ASN A 56 -17.53 -9.53 11.38
CA ASN A 56 -18.72 -10.02 12.08
C ASN A 56 -18.92 -11.53 11.89
N ALA A 57 -19.82 -12.14 12.64
CA ALA A 57 -20.01 -13.61 12.69
C ALA A 57 -20.30 -14.21 11.29
N ASN A 58 -21.17 -13.60 10.52
CA ASN A 58 -21.55 -14.06 9.16
C ASN A 58 -20.67 -13.44 8.05
N ARG A 59 -19.70 -12.58 8.42
CA ARG A 59 -18.79 -11.87 7.51
C ARG A 59 -19.47 -11.05 6.41
N SER A 60 -20.71 -10.62 6.64
CA SER A 60 -21.48 -9.81 5.67
C SER A 60 -20.87 -8.42 5.45
N ASN A 61 -20.11 -7.90 6.43
CA ASN A 61 -19.45 -6.60 6.37
C ASN A 61 -18.13 -6.59 5.58
N ALA A 62 -17.74 -7.70 4.94
CA ALA A 62 -16.44 -7.86 4.32
C ALA A 62 -16.15 -6.79 3.25
N PHE A 63 -17.15 -6.47 2.40
CA PHE A 63 -16.97 -5.50 1.33
C PHE A 63 -16.71 -4.08 1.89
N GLY A 64 -17.50 -3.61 2.83
CA GLY A 64 -17.31 -2.32 3.48
C GLY A 64 -15.97 -2.23 4.21
N LYS A 65 -15.56 -3.30 4.91
CA LYS A 65 -14.23 -3.36 5.57
C LYS A 65 -13.08 -3.35 4.56
N CYS A 66 -13.23 -4.04 3.41
CA CYS A 66 -12.26 -3.95 2.33
C CYS A 66 -12.15 -2.51 1.81
N VAL A 67 -13.27 -1.88 1.46
CA VAL A 67 -13.29 -0.52 0.91
C VAL A 67 -12.65 0.48 1.88
N SER A 68 -13.02 0.45 3.15
CA SER A 68 -12.42 1.33 4.17
C SER A 68 -10.90 1.14 4.26
N LYS A 69 -10.43 -0.11 4.32
CA LYS A 69 -9.00 -0.41 4.38
C LYS A 69 -8.26 0.04 3.13
N GLN A 70 -8.81 -0.26 1.94
CA GLN A 70 -8.14 0.11 0.68
C GLN A 70 -8.15 1.61 0.44
N ALA A 71 -9.19 2.34 0.82
CA ALA A 71 -9.21 3.80 0.70
C ALA A 71 -8.07 4.45 1.52
N HIS A 72 -7.82 3.97 2.75
CA HIS A 72 -6.68 4.43 3.54
C HIS A 72 -5.34 4.07 2.91
N LEU A 73 -5.20 2.86 2.36
CA LEU A 73 -3.98 2.44 1.66
C LEU A 73 -3.73 3.30 0.41
N ASN A 74 -4.78 3.59 -0.37
CA ASN A 74 -4.69 4.44 -1.56
C ASN A 74 -4.22 5.86 -1.19
N ALA A 75 -4.77 6.44 -0.12
CA ALA A 75 -4.33 7.74 0.37
C ALA A 75 -2.84 7.76 0.76
N LEU A 76 -2.36 6.72 1.47
CA LEU A 76 -0.94 6.56 1.82
C LEU A 76 -0.07 6.37 0.58
N THR A 77 -0.49 5.53 -0.36
CA THR A 77 0.22 5.25 -1.61
C THR A 77 0.37 6.51 -2.44
N ARG A 78 -0.70 7.31 -2.56
CA ARG A 78 -0.67 8.60 -3.25
C ARG A 78 0.30 9.59 -2.58
N GLY A 79 0.31 9.66 -1.25
CA GLY A 79 1.25 10.48 -0.49
C GLY A 79 2.72 10.08 -0.72
N ASN A 80 3.00 8.77 -0.74
CA ASN A 80 4.34 8.25 -1.01
C ASN A 80 4.75 8.50 -2.47
N ALA A 81 3.86 8.29 -3.43
CA ALA A 81 4.09 8.61 -4.85
C ALA A 81 4.42 10.09 -5.05
N ALA A 82 3.70 11.00 -4.37
CA ALA A 82 3.99 12.43 -4.45
C ALA A 82 5.40 12.77 -3.95
N LYS A 83 5.85 12.15 -2.84
CA LYS A 83 7.22 12.34 -2.32
C LYS A 83 8.26 11.82 -3.30
N GLN A 84 8.08 10.62 -3.86
CA GLN A 84 8.99 10.04 -4.87
C GLN A 84 9.07 10.91 -6.11
N CYS A 85 7.93 11.39 -6.62
CA CYS A 85 7.87 12.26 -7.78
C CYS A 85 8.52 13.64 -7.51
N ALA A 86 8.40 14.18 -6.31
CA ALA A 86 9.07 15.41 -5.91
C ALA A 86 10.59 15.23 -5.91
N SER A 87 11.09 14.15 -5.31
CA SER A 87 12.53 13.82 -5.30
C SER A 87 13.07 13.61 -6.72
N ALA A 88 12.36 12.84 -7.56
CA ALA A 88 12.78 12.61 -8.95
C ALA A 88 12.82 13.90 -9.76
N ARG A 89 11.84 14.79 -9.59
CA ARG A 89 11.82 16.10 -10.25
C ARG A 89 12.97 17.00 -9.81
N THR A 90 13.35 16.94 -8.53
CA THR A 90 14.47 17.73 -8.01
C THR A 90 15.81 17.21 -8.51
N ALA A 91 15.97 15.89 -8.64
CA ALA A 91 17.20 15.25 -9.10
C ALA A 91 17.46 15.49 -10.60
N ASP A 92 16.46 15.41 -11.44
CA ASP A 92 16.56 15.65 -12.89
C ASP A 92 15.27 16.32 -13.42
N PRO A 93 15.17 17.64 -13.36
CA PRO A 93 13.97 18.36 -13.81
C PRO A 93 13.65 18.17 -15.30
N VAL A 94 14.69 18.08 -16.13
CA VAL A 94 14.55 17.97 -17.60
C VAL A 94 14.09 16.58 -17.99
N GLY A 95 14.76 15.55 -17.52
CA GLY A 95 14.39 14.15 -17.74
C GLY A 95 13.03 13.82 -17.13
N PHE A 96 12.73 14.37 -15.95
CA PHE A 96 11.42 14.24 -15.32
C PHE A 96 10.28 14.81 -16.21
N ALA A 97 10.48 16.03 -16.73
CA ALA A 97 9.51 16.63 -17.62
C ALA A 97 9.40 15.87 -18.96
N ALA A 98 10.49 15.31 -19.45
CA ALA A 98 10.48 14.48 -20.67
C ALA A 98 9.72 13.17 -20.45
N THR A 99 9.89 12.53 -19.30
CA THR A 99 9.28 11.23 -18.96
C THR A 99 7.78 11.35 -18.68
N TYR A 100 7.39 12.32 -17.87
CA TYR A 100 6.03 12.42 -17.35
C TYR A 100 5.19 13.54 -17.97
N GLY A 101 5.82 14.52 -18.60
CA GLY A 101 5.12 15.64 -19.22
C GLY A 101 4.43 15.24 -20.51
N LYS A 102 3.23 15.79 -20.75
CA LYS A 102 2.47 15.64 -21.98
C LYS A 102 2.27 16.99 -22.64
N GLY A 103 2.21 16.96 -23.99
CA GLY A 103 2.06 18.17 -24.80
C GLY A 103 3.33 19.05 -24.82
N ALA A 104 3.31 20.13 -25.58
CA ALA A 104 4.47 20.98 -25.85
C ALA A 104 5.04 21.63 -24.56
N LYS A 105 4.18 22.03 -23.64
CA LYS A 105 4.57 22.72 -22.39
C LYS A 105 4.96 21.79 -21.24
N ARG A 106 4.70 20.49 -21.34
CA ARG A 106 4.99 19.47 -20.29
C ARG A 106 4.57 19.86 -18.86
N ALA A 107 3.59 20.77 -18.73
CA ALA A 107 3.22 21.41 -17.46
C ALA A 107 2.62 20.44 -16.42
N ASN A 108 2.08 19.31 -16.86
CA ASN A 108 1.38 18.33 -16.00
C ASN A 108 2.27 17.15 -15.58
N ALA A 109 3.59 17.23 -15.77
CA ALA A 109 4.52 16.13 -15.49
C ALA A 109 4.39 15.58 -14.06
N PHE A 110 4.29 16.45 -13.05
CA PHE A 110 4.17 16.04 -11.66
C PHE A 110 2.89 15.24 -11.40
N GLY A 111 1.75 15.74 -11.85
CA GLY A 111 0.46 15.04 -11.69
C GLY A 111 0.44 13.68 -12.41
N ASN A 112 1.04 13.61 -13.61
CA ASN A 112 1.17 12.35 -14.35
C ASN A 112 2.07 11.35 -13.64
N CYS A 113 3.23 11.80 -13.10
CA CYS A 113 4.11 10.95 -12.29
C CYS A 113 3.34 10.37 -11.10
N VAL A 114 2.72 11.21 -10.28
CA VAL A 114 1.96 10.76 -9.10
C VAL A 114 0.86 9.78 -9.50
N SER A 115 0.08 10.10 -10.52
CA SER A 115 -1.02 9.23 -10.97
C SER A 115 -0.53 7.87 -11.45
N THR A 116 0.55 7.84 -12.25
CA THR A 116 1.12 6.59 -12.77
C THR A 116 1.71 5.75 -11.65
N THR A 117 2.53 6.33 -10.79
CA THR A 117 3.16 5.64 -9.65
C THR A 117 2.10 5.08 -8.69
N THR A 118 1.06 5.87 -8.38
CA THR A 118 -0.05 5.43 -7.52
C THR A 118 -0.78 4.24 -8.13
N LYS A 119 -1.18 4.31 -9.40
CA LYS A 119 -1.91 3.22 -10.09
C LYS A 119 -1.10 1.93 -10.13
N THR A 120 0.21 2.03 -10.40
CA THR A 120 1.10 0.85 -10.42
C THR A 120 1.18 0.20 -9.04
N ALA A 121 1.38 1.00 -7.99
CA ALA A 121 1.47 0.49 -6.63
C ALA A 121 0.14 -0.09 -6.13
N GLU A 122 -0.99 0.53 -6.46
CA GLU A 122 -2.33 0.00 -6.15
C GLU A 122 -2.61 -1.33 -6.84
N ALA A 123 -2.26 -1.47 -8.12
CA ALA A 123 -2.41 -2.71 -8.87
C ALA A 123 -1.54 -3.83 -8.26
N ALA A 124 -0.29 -3.53 -7.90
CA ALA A 124 0.61 -4.46 -7.22
C ALA A 124 0.03 -4.91 -5.86
N GLN A 125 -0.52 -3.99 -5.07
CA GLN A 125 -1.16 -4.27 -3.78
C GLN A 125 -2.37 -5.20 -3.92
N VAL A 126 -3.23 -4.98 -4.92
CA VAL A 126 -4.38 -5.86 -5.22
C VAL A 126 -3.88 -7.27 -5.57
N GLN A 127 -2.90 -7.36 -6.47
CA GLN A 127 -2.34 -8.65 -6.91
C GLN A 127 -1.68 -9.41 -5.74
N ALA A 128 -0.89 -8.72 -4.92
CA ALA A 128 -0.27 -9.31 -3.72
C ALA A 128 -1.34 -9.85 -2.75
N THR A 129 -2.42 -9.09 -2.54
CA THR A 129 -3.53 -9.51 -1.66
C THR A 129 -4.25 -10.75 -2.20
N VAL A 130 -4.52 -10.80 -3.51
CA VAL A 130 -5.16 -11.97 -4.17
C VAL A 130 -4.25 -13.20 -4.08
N ASN A 131 -2.97 -13.05 -4.37
CA ASN A 131 -2.01 -14.17 -4.30
C ASN A 131 -1.87 -14.69 -2.86
N ALA A 132 -1.75 -13.80 -1.88
CA ALA A 132 -1.70 -14.15 -0.47
C ALA A 132 -2.97 -14.89 -0.02
N ALA A 133 -4.15 -14.43 -0.45
CA ALA A 133 -5.42 -15.09 -0.13
C ALA A 133 -5.49 -16.51 -0.69
N LYS A 134 -5.05 -16.73 -1.93
CA LYS A 134 -4.97 -18.08 -2.55
C LYS A 134 -4.02 -19.00 -1.79
N GLN A 135 -2.83 -18.52 -1.44
CA GLN A 135 -1.86 -19.30 -0.65
C GLN A 135 -2.42 -19.65 0.74
N CYS A 136 -3.02 -18.67 1.45
CA CYS A 136 -3.62 -18.90 2.76
C CYS A 136 -4.79 -19.89 2.69
N LEU A 137 -5.56 -19.88 1.58
CA LEU A 137 -6.62 -20.86 1.38
C LEU A 137 -6.07 -22.29 1.21
N THR A 138 -4.98 -22.46 0.48
CA THR A 138 -4.29 -23.74 0.32
C THR A 138 -3.75 -24.24 1.67
N GLU A 139 -3.04 -23.41 2.42
CA GLU A 139 -2.56 -23.77 3.75
C GLU A 139 -3.70 -24.17 4.71
N ARG A 140 -4.80 -23.43 4.67
CA ARG A 140 -5.98 -23.71 5.51
C ARG A 140 -6.65 -25.05 5.17
N LYS A 141 -6.68 -25.42 3.87
CA LYS A 141 -7.18 -26.74 3.43
C LYS A 141 -6.34 -27.91 3.96
N GLY A 142 -5.05 -27.69 4.18
CA GLY A 142 -4.14 -28.68 4.76
C GLY A 142 -4.40 -28.98 6.25
N GLY A 143 -5.18 -28.14 6.97
CA GLY A 143 -5.56 -28.37 8.36
C GLY A 143 -6.01 -27.11 9.06
N ILE A 144 -7.32 -27.00 9.29
CA ILE A 144 -7.93 -25.78 9.86
C ILE A 144 -7.41 -25.51 11.29
N ALA A 145 -7.27 -26.53 12.12
CA ALA A 145 -6.79 -26.38 13.51
C ALA A 145 -5.35 -25.85 13.55
N ALA A 146 -4.46 -26.46 12.78
CA ALA A 146 -3.06 -26.05 12.67
C ALA A 146 -2.94 -24.64 12.08
N PHE A 147 -3.72 -24.34 11.05
CA PHE A 147 -3.76 -23.01 10.43
C PHE A 147 -4.21 -21.94 11.45
N ASN A 148 -5.28 -22.21 12.20
CA ASN A 148 -5.77 -21.30 13.25
C ASN A 148 -4.77 -21.14 14.40
N ALA A 149 -4.05 -22.20 14.75
CA ALA A 149 -2.99 -22.12 15.76
C ALA A 149 -1.83 -21.23 15.29
N LYS A 150 -1.44 -21.36 14.01
CA LYS A 150 -0.31 -20.62 13.40
C LYS A 150 -0.59 -19.13 13.23
N TYR A 151 -1.78 -18.76 12.77
CA TYR A 151 -2.09 -17.38 12.37
C TYR A 151 -3.09 -16.67 13.27
N GLY A 152 -3.91 -17.41 13.99
CA GLY A 152 -4.99 -16.84 14.78
C GLY A 152 -4.48 -16.22 16.08
N THR A 153 -5.08 -15.08 16.45
CA THR A 153 -4.85 -14.40 17.72
C THR A 153 -6.15 -14.33 18.52
N GLY A 154 -6.02 -14.29 19.85
CA GLY A 154 -7.16 -14.35 20.77
C GLY A 154 -7.76 -15.77 20.89
N ALA A 155 -8.69 -15.95 21.82
CA ALA A 155 -9.26 -17.26 22.13
C ALA A 155 -10.01 -17.91 20.96
N SER A 156 -10.79 -17.11 20.22
CA SER A 156 -11.62 -17.61 19.10
C SER A 156 -10.84 -17.89 17.81
N LYS A 157 -9.65 -17.29 17.64
CA LYS A 157 -8.78 -17.40 16.44
C LYS A 157 -9.50 -17.16 15.10
N THR A 158 -10.66 -16.50 15.13
CA THR A 158 -11.48 -16.25 13.93
C THR A 158 -10.83 -15.33 12.91
N ASN A 159 -9.77 -14.61 13.29
CA ASN A 159 -9.00 -13.70 12.47
C ASN A 159 -7.81 -14.36 11.74
N ALA A 160 -7.59 -15.66 11.90
CA ALA A 160 -6.42 -16.39 11.38
C ALA A 160 -6.21 -16.15 9.87
N PHE A 161 -7.27 -16.22 9.08
CA PHE A 161 -7.15 -16.05 7.64
C PHE A 161 -6.71 -14.63 7.26
N GLY A 162 -7.31 -13.60 7.82
CA GLY A 162 -6.91 -12.21 7.58
C GLY A 162 -5.47 -11.93 8.04
N LYS A 163 -5.03 -12.54 9.15
CA LYS A 163 -3.65 -12.44 9.64
C LYS A 163 -2.65 -13.13 8.70
N CYS A 164 -2.98 -14.32 8.19
CA CYS A 164 -2.19 -15.00 7.18
C CYS A 164 -2.01 -14.11 5.94
N VAL A 165 -3.12 -13.61 5.35
CA VAL A 165 -3.07 -12.74 4.17
C VAL A 165 -2.23 -11.49 4.42
N SER A 166 -2.47 -10.79 5.53
CA SER A 166 -1.70 -9.58 5.86
C SER A 166 -0.21 -9.86 6.08
N GLY A 167 0.15 -11.00 6.67
CA GLY A 167 1.53 -11.42 6.85
C GLY A 167 2.23 -11.67 5.52
N LYS A 168 1.60 -12.43 4.62
CA LYS A 168 2.15 -12.73 3.29
C LYS A 168 2.29 -11.49 2.39
N VAL A 169 1.31 -10.56 2.44
CA VAL A 169 1.40 -9.30 1.69
C VAL A 169 2.60 -8.47 2.15
N LYS A 170 2.88 -8.41 3.48
CA LYS A 170 4.06 -7.71 3.99
C LYS A 170 5.38 -8.34 3.54
N GLN A 171 5.43 -9.67 3.39
CA GLN A 171 6.63 -10.38 2.94
C GLN A 171 6.87 -10.24 1.43
N SER A 172 5.83 -10.01 0.64
CA SER A 172 5.91 -9.83 -0.81
C SER A 172 6.01 -8.37 -1.25
N GLY A 173 6.01 -7.43 -0.33
CA GLY A 173 6.24 -6.02 -0.61
C GLY A 173 7.70 -5.76 -1.04
N PRO A 174 7.93 -4.69 -1.85
CA PRO A 174 9.28 -4.29 -2.26
C PRO A 174 10.11 -3.83 -1.09
#